data_2f33750a8c9abb5629d485e48121265b
#
_entry.id   2f33750a8c9abb5629d485e48121265b
#
_cell.length_a   1.000
_cell.length_b   1.000
_cell.length_c   1.000
_cell.angle_alpha   90.00
_cell.angle_beta   90.00
_cell.angle_gamma   90.00
#
_symmetry.space_group_name_H-M   'P 1'
#
loop_
_entity.id
_entity.type
_entity.pdbx_description
1 polymer ?
#
loop_
_entity_poly.entity_id
_entity_poly.type
_entity_poly.pdbx_seq_one_letter_code
_entity_poly.pdbx_strand_id
1 'polypeptide(L)'
;SDQLREEKMPALSRTLFDEYEINGNRLRYEAVYFKRREFLSAFGLASIIWHKKEDIQKLEYVIGEICSEGCWALSAHVKRLEDPNWRMTIDLTASETGHTLAQMYALLQDELSEETKKLIKTEVSRRILIPFMKAKAPAYWWEDATNNWNAVCCGNIGSTAIFLLEDGAEKEKLLSRIRYAIETYYLEGFGADGACTEGLGYWGYGFMNMVVFAMDQR
;
A
#
# COMPACT_ATOMS: atom_id res chain seq x y z
N SER A 1 2.53 21.25 -2.19
CA SER A 1 3.90 20.87 -2.62
C SER A 1 4.95 21.91 -2.21
N ASP A 2 4.68 23.22 -2.34
CA ASP A 2 5.73 24.24 -2.10
C ASP A 2 6.27 24.25 -0.67
N GLN A 3 5.43 24.04 0.33
CA GLN A 3 5.86 23.86 1.72
C GLN A 3 6.81 22.66 1.89
N LEU A 4 6.49 21.52 1.25
CA LEU A 4 7.29 20.30 1.36
C LEU A 4 8.60 20.37 0.57
N ARG A 5 8.73 21.29 -0.40
CA ARG A 5 9.97 21.44 -1.17
C ARG A 5 11.16 21.92 -0.33
N GLU A 6 10.90 22.72 0.69
CA GLU A 6 11.90 23.25 1.61
C GLU A 6 12.06 22.35 2.86
N GLU A 7 11.10 21.45 3.09
CA GLU A 7 11.09 20.57 4.24
C GLU A 7 11.94 19.32 3.99
N LYS A 8 12.73 18.90 4.99
CA LYS A 8 13.47 17.64 4.92
C LYS A 8 12.56 16.48 5.29
N MET A 9 12.53 15.45 4.47
CA MET A 9 11.82 14.21 4.78
C MET A 9 12.33 13.63 6.11
N PRO A 10 11.44 13.36 7.09
CA PRO A 10 11.89 12.89 8.40
C PRO A 10 12.43 11.45 8.32
N ALA A 11 13.45 11.17 9.12
CA ALA A 11 14.01 9.84 9.24
C ALA A 11 13.06 8.91 10.02
N LEU A 12 12.81 7.72 9.48
CA LEU A 12 12.00 6.69 10.14
C LEU A 12 12.92 5.78 10.97
N SER A 13 12.98 6.01 12.29
CA SER A 13 13.92 5.31 13.15
C SER A 13 13.37 3.97 13.65
N ARG A 14 14.27 3.00 13.84
CA ARG A 14 13.97 1.73 14.47
C ARG A 14 13.47 1.90 15.91
N THR A 15 14.04 2.85 16.64
CA THR A 15 13.63 3.14 18.03
C THR A 15 12.15 3.50 18.13
N LEU A 16 11.65 4.34 17.21
CA LEU A 16 10.22 4.68 17.17
C LEU A 16 9.36 3.48 16.82
N PHE A 17 9.81 2.63 15.88
CA PHE A 17 9.10 1.39 15.55
C PHE A 17 8.95 0.47 16.77
N ASP A 18 10.00 0.31 17.56
CA ASP A 18 10.05 -0.58 18.70
C ASP A 18 9.25 -0.06 19.92
N GLU A 19 8.88 1.24 19.96
CA GLU A 19 8.11 1.82 21.07
C GLU A 19 6.75 1.12 21.27
N TYR A 20 6.08 0.70 20.21
CA TYR A 20 4.80 0.01 20.34
C TYR A 20 4.93 -1.29 21.14
N GLU A 21 5.96 -2.07 20.88
CA GLU A 21 6.21 -3.33 21.59
C GLU A 21 6.67 -3.09 23.04
N ILE A 22 7.40 -2.00 23.30
CA ILE A 22 7.94 -1.69 24.63
C ILE A 22 6.89 -1.09 25.55
N ASN A 23 6.05 -0.19 25.07
CA ASN A 23 5.16 0.62 25.90
C ASN A 23 3.77 0.90 25.32
N GLY A 24 3.43 0.29 24.16
CA GLY A 24 2.15 0.49 23.46
C GLY A 24 2.03 1.81 22.68
N ASN A 25 3.08 2.63 22.61
CA ASN A 25 3.01 3.89 21.90
C ASN A 25 3.20 3.69 20.40
N ARG A 26 2.13 3.89 19.63
CA ARG A 26 2.15 3.86 18.17
C ARG A 26 2.21 5.26 17.53
N LEU A 27 1.72 6.28 18.22
CA LEU A 27 1.45 7.59 17.64
C LEU A 27 2.72 8.30 17.15
N ARG A 28 3.82 8.17 17.87
CA ARG A 28 5.08 8.83 17.48
C ARG A 28 5.66 8.23 16.20
N TYR A 29 5.62 6.91 16.07
CA TYR A 29 6.04 6.23 14.84
C TYR A 29 5.12 6.59 13.68
N GLU A 30 3.81 6.50 13.88
CA GLU A 30 2.81 6.78 12.85
C GLU A 30 2.86 8.21 12.35
N ALA A 31 3.10 9.20 13.21
CA ALA A 31 3.25 10.59 12.79
C ALA A 31 4.39 10.76 11.78
N VAL A 32 5.55 10.13 12.04
CA VAL A 32 6.69 10.14 11.11
C VAL A 32 6.39 9.33 9.86
N TYR A 33 5.80 8.14 10.00
CA TYR A 33 5.44 7.25 8.91
C TYR A 33 4.51 7.94 7.91
N PHE A 34 3.39 8.51 8.38
CA PHE A 34 2.42 9.18 7.51
C PHE A 34 2.98 10.47 6.90
N LYS A 35 3.84 11.20 7.61
CA LYS A 35 4.54 12.34 7.02
C LYS A 35 5.37 11.94 5.81
N ARG A 36 6.05 10.81 5.86
CA ARG A 36 6.80 10.26 4.71
C ARG A 36 5.89 9.89 3.54
N ARG A 37 4.69 9.34 3.81
CA ARG A 37 3.67 9.06 2.77
C ARG A 37 3.06 10.34 2.19
N GLU A 38 2.95 11.41 3.00
CA GLU A 38 2.58 12.74 2.51
C GLU A 38 3.58 13.27 1.47
N PHE A 39 4.89 13.11 1.70
CA PHE A 39 5.93 13.44 0.71
C PHE A 39 5.74 12.65 -0.59
N LEU A 40 5.51 11.34 -0.51
CA LEU A 40 5.28 10.49 -1.68
C LEU A 40 4.08 10.99 -2.50
N SER A 41 2.94 11.19 -1.84
CA SER A 41 1.72 11.63 -2.49
C SER A 41 1.85 13.03 -3.09
N ALA A 42 2.47 13.97 -2.36
CA ALA A 42 2.61 15.35 -2.80
C ALA A 42 3.52 15.48 -4.02
N PHE A 43 4.70 14.83 -4.00
CA PHE A 43 5.61 14.88 -5.15
C PHE A 43 5.14 13.99 -6.29
N GLY A 44 4.44 12.88 -6.00
CA GLY A 44 3.77 12.06 -7.02
C GLY A 44 2.74 12.86 -7.79
N LEU A 45 1.79 13.50 -7.09
CA LEU A 45 0.78 14.36 -7.72
C LEU A 45 1.39 15.55 -8.45
N ALA A 46 2.41 16.20 -7.87
CA ALA A 46 3.10 17.32 -8.52
C ALA A 46 3.77 16.87 -9.83
N SER A 47 4.40 15.71 -9.83
CA SER A 47 5.03 15.12 -11.02
C SER A 47 4.00 14.79 -12.10
N ILE A 48 2.88 14.18 -11.74
CA ILE A 48 1.81 13.81 -12.68
C ILE A 48 1.12 15.05 -13.28
N ILE A 49 0.93 16.12 -12.49
CA ILE A 49 0.19 17.30 -12.96
C ILE A 49 1.08 18.26 -13.75
N TRP A 50 2.31 18.47 -13.30
CA TRP A 50 3.16 19.54 -13.85
C TRP A 50 4.35 19.06 -14.66
N HIS A 51 4.70 17.78 -14.60
CA HIS A 51 5.82 17.16 -15.35
C HIS A 51 7.15 17.92 -15.20
N LYS A 52 7.37 18.56 -14.03
CA LYS A 52 8.60 19.31 -13.80
C LYS A 52 9.72 18.39 -13.37
N LYS A 53 10.88 18.54 -14.00
CA LYS A 53 12.08 17.73 -13.70
C LYS A 53 12.45 17.77 -12.21
N GLU A 54 12.26 18.92 -11.55
CA GLU A 54 12.56 19.10 -10.14
C GLU A 54 11.63 18.26 -9.25
N ASP A 55 10.34 18.15 -9.59
CA ASP A 55 9.37 17.33 -8.87
C ASP A 55 9.65 15.84 -9.07
N ILE A 56 10.01 15.43 -10.29
CA ILE A 56 10.44 14.06 -10.60
C ILE A 56 11.67 13.68 -9.77
N GLN A 57 12.70 14.53 -9.72
CA GLN A 57 13.90 14.25 -8.91
C GLN A 57 13.60 14.13 -7.43
N LYS A 58 12.71 14.97 -6.90
CA LYS A 58 12.24 14.85 -5.50
C LYS A 58 11.44 13.58 -5.27
N LEU A 59 10.57 13.23 -6.21
CA LEU A 59 9.80 11.98 -6.15
C LEU A 59 10.73 10.76 -6.13
N GLU A 60 11.72 10.70 -7.01
CA GLU A 60 12.69 9.60 -7.07
C GLU A 60 13.47 9.46 -5.74
N TYR A 61 13.89 10.58 -5.16
CA TYR A 61 14.50 10.58 -3.83
C TYR A 61 13.55 9.99 -2.77
N VAL A 62 12.29 10.43 -2.74
CA VAL A 62 11.28 9.94 -1.79
C VAL A 62 10.99 8.45 -1.99
N ILE A 63 10.88 8.00 -3.23
CA ILE A 63 10.73 6.58 -3.57
C ILE A 63 11.91 5.76 -3.03
N GLY A 64 13.14 6.23 -3.24
CA GLY A 64 14.34 5.57 -2.72
C GLY A 64 14.33 5.43 -1.20
N GLU A 65 13.95 6.49 -0.50
CA GLU A 65 13.81 6.50 0.96
C GLU A 65 12.73 5.54 1.47
N ILE A 66 11.56 5.48 0.80
CA ILE A 66 10.47 4.57 1.18
C ILE A 66 10.84 3.11 0.88
N CYS A 67 11.45 2.84 -0.26
CA CYS A 67 11.91 1.50 -0.61
C CYS A 67 12.99 0.98 0.34
N SER A 68 13.80 1.88 0.95
CA SER A 68 14.81 1.52 1.94
C SER A 68 14.27 1.19 3.33
N GLU A 69 13.00 1.49 3.62
CA GLU A 69 12.38 1.20 4.92
C GLU A 69 12.39 -0.30 5.25
N GLY A 70 12.65 -0.62 6.50
CA GLY A 70 12.74 -2.01 6.96
C GLY A 70 11.40 -2.78 6.91
N CYS A 71 10.28 -2.08 7.06
CA CYS A 71 8.91 -2.60 7.01
C CYS A 71 7.97 -1.50 6.51
N TRP A 72 6.97 -1.87 5.70
CA TRP A 72 5.93 -0.95 5.26
C TRP A 72 4.65 -1.01 6.12
N ALA A 73 4.50 -2.07 6.91
CA ALA A 73 3.40 -2.17 7.87
C ALA A 73 3.66 -1.30 9.10
N LEU A 74 2.59 -0.83 9.73
CA LEU A 74 2.66 -0.10 10.99
C LEU A 74 3.15 -1.01 12.13
N SER A 75 3.89 -0.45 13.06
CA SER A 75 4.44 -1.20 14.21
C SER A 75 3.36 -1.90 15.03
N ALA A 76 2.16 -1.30 15.11
CA ALA A 76 1.02 -1.88 15.82
C ALA A 76 0.38 -3.09 15.11
N HIS A 77 0.66 -3.31 13.84
CA HIS A 77 0.11 -4.41 13.04
C HIS A 77 1.10 -5.57 12.85
N VAL A 78 2.30 -5.44 13.39
CA VAL A 78 3.38 -6.40 13.21
C VAL A 78 3.57 -7.25 14.46
N LYS A 79 3.66 -8.56 14.29
CA LYS A 79 3.95 -9.54 15.36
C LYS A 79 5.43 -9.91 15.35
N ARG A 80 6.30 -8.95 15.65
CA ARG A 80 7.75 -9.10 15.50
C ARG A 80 8.37 -10.26 16.28
N LEU A 81 7.88 -10.54 17.48
CA LEU A 81 8.40 -11.63 18.32
C LEU A 81 7.86 -13.00 17.92
N GLU A 82 6.69 -13.03 17.25
CA GLU A 82 6.01 -14.27 16.86
C GLU A 82 6.34 -14.68 15.41
N ASP A 83 6.54 -13.70 14.51
CA ASP A 83 6.77 -13.95 13.09
C ASP A 83 8.19 -13.54 12.66
N PRO A 84 9.06 -14.49 12.29
CA PRO A 84 10.39 -14.19 11.78
C PRO A 84 10.37 -13.36 10.48
N ASN A 85 9.26 -13.42 9.73
CA ASN A 85 9.06 -12.69 8.47
C ASN A 85 8.32 -11.36 8.64
N TRP A 86 8.18 -10.86 9.86
CA TRP A 86 7.42 -9.65 10.19
C TRP A 86 7.67 -8.44 9.28
N ARG A 87 8.86 -8.33 8.68
CA ARG A 87 9.18 -7.26 7.72
C ARG A 87 8.38 -7.34 6.42
N MET A 88 7.78 -8.49 6.15
CA MET A 88 6.94 -8.76 4.98
C MET A 88 5.45 -8.77 5.34
N THR A 89 5.07 -8.29 6.53
CA THR A 89 3.67 -8.14 6.91
C THR A 89 2.96 -7.25 5.90
N ILE A 90 1.85 -7.76 5.37
CA ILE A 90 0.95 -6.99 4.51
C ILE A 90 -0.24 -6.56 5.35
N ASP A 91 -0.28 -5.28 5.68
CA ASP A 91 -1.38 -4.61 6.34
C ASP A 91 -1.99 -3.53 5.43
N LEU A 92 -2.89 -2.73 5.94
CA LEU A 92 -3.50 -1.60 5.22
C LEU A 92 -2.43 -0.71 4.57
N THR A 93 -1.47 -0.26 5.36
CA THR A 93 -0.48 0.73 4.92
C THR A 93 0.60 0.16 4.01
N ALA A 94 0.95 -1.11 4.19
CA ALA A 94 1.86 -1.81 3.28
C ALA A 94 1.23 -2.00 1.91
N SER A 95 -0.05 -2.40 1.85
CA SER A 95 -0.80 -2.55 0.60
C SER A 95 -0.98 -1.21 -0.12
N GLU A 96 -1.34 -0.15 0.61
CA GLU A 96 -1.46 1.22 0.07
C GLU A 96 -0.12 1.76 -0.45
N THR A 97 0.98 1.50 0.26
CA THR A 97 2.32 1.89 -0.19
C THR A 97 2.68 1.20 -1.50
N GLY A 98 2.42 -0.11 -1.59
CA GLY A 98 2.63 -0.89 -2.82
C GLY A 98 1.83 -0.35 -4.00
N HIS A 99 0.55 -0.07 -3.79
CA HIS A 99 -0.34 0.49 -4.81
C HIS A 99 0.13 1.89 -5.25
N THR A 100 0.43 2.79 -4.31
CA THR A 100 0.90 4.13 -4.65
C THR A 100 2.17 4.10 -5.49
N LEU A 101 3.15 3.27 -5.13
CA LEU A 101 4.38 3.10 -5.90
C LEU A 101 4.11 2.51 -7.30
N ALA A 102 3.20 1.55 -7.40
CA ALA A 102 2.80 0.96 -8.68
C ALA A 102 2.09 1.98 -9.59
N GLN A 103 1.24 2.84 -9.03
CA GLN A 103 0.62 3.96 -9.73
C GLN A 103 1.66 4.97 -10.26
N MET A 104 2.63 5.36 -9.42
CA MET A 104 3.72 6.26 -9.86
C MET A 104 4.51 5.63 -11.01
N TYR A 105 4.81 4.32 -10.92
CA TYR A 105 5.46 3.59 -12.00
C TYR A 105 4.66 3.65 -13.31
N ALA A 106 3.36 3.40 -13.27
CA ALA A 106 2.52 3.35 -14.46
C ALA A 106 2.30 4.73 -15.10
N LEU A 107 2.04 5.76 -14.27
CA LEU A 107 1.71 7.10 -14.73
C LEU A 107 2.93 7.92 -15.16
N LEU A 108 4.12 7.62 -14.64
CA LEU A 108 5.35 8.36 -14.89
C LEU A 108 6.44 7.49 -15.54
N GLN A 109 6.05 6.41 -16.25
CA GLN A 109 7.00 5.45 -16.82
C GLN A 109 8.02 6.06 -17.78
N ASP A 110 7.67 7.15 -18.49
CA ASP A 110 8.54 7.83 -19.45
C ASP A 110 9.43 8.88 -18.78
N GLU A 111 9.18 9.23 -17.53
CA GLU A 111 9.82 10.32 -16.80
C GLU A 111 10.73 9.81 -15.67
N LEU A 112 10.36 8.69 -15.04
CA LEU A 112 11.18 8.05 -14.01
C LEU A 112 12.42 7.38 -14.63
N SER A 113 13.55 7.49 -13.93
CA SER A 113 14.77 6.76 -14.29
C SER A 113 14.57 5.25 -14.28
N GLU A 114 15.31 4.53 -15.11
CA GLU A 114 15.28 3.06 -15.15
C GLU A 114 15.66 2.46 -13.78
N GLU A 115 16.52 3.11 -13.02
CA GLU A 115 16.90 2.71 -11.67
C GLU A 115 15.71 2.77 -10.73
N THR A 116 14.98 3.88 -10.72
CA THR A 116 13.78 4.05 -9.89
C THR A 116 12.67 3.07 -10.29
N LYS A 117 12.44 2.88 -11.58
CA LYS A 117 11.47 1.91 -12.09
C LYS A 117 11.80 0.48 -11.64
N LYS A 118 13.07 0.08 -11.75
CA LYS A 118 13.55 -1.21 -11.28
C LYS A 118 13.42 -1.37 -9.77
N LEU A 119 13.71 -0.31 -9.01
CA LEU A 119 13.57 -0.30 -7.56
C LEU A 119 12.13 -0.53 -7.13
N ILE A 120 11.18 0.22 -7.72
CA ILE A 120 9.74 0.03 -7.47
C ILE A 120 9.33 -1.42 -7.74
N LYS A 121 9.59 -1.92 -8.95
CA LYS A 121 9.24 -3.31 -9.31
C LYS A 121 9.81 -4.33 -8.33
N THR A 122 11.07 -4.18 -7.95
CA THR A 122 11.75 -5.10 -7.04
C THR A 122 11.13 -5.09 -5.65
N GLU A 123 10.97 -3.91 -5.06
CA GLU A 123 10.51 -3.79 -3.67
C GLU A 123 9.02 -4.11 -3.53
N VAL A 124 8.17 -3.66 -4.45
CA VAL A 124 6.75 -3.99 -4.44
C VAL A 124 6.52 -5.49 -4.69
N SER A 125 7.22 -6.07 -5.66
CA SER A 125 7.13 -7.52 -5.89
C SER A 125 7.56 -8.31 -4.67
N ARG A 126 8.69 -7.96 -4.06
CA ARG A 126 9.27 -8.65 -2.91
C ARG A 126 8.38 -8.57 -1.66
N ARG A 127 7.75 -7.42 -1.42
CA ARG A 127 7.00 -7.14 -0.19
C ARG A 127 5.53 -7.48 -0.28
N ILE A 128 4.94 -7.37 -1.47
CA ILE A 128 3.48 -7.46 -1.67
C ILE A 128 3.12 -8.62 -2.59
N LEU A 129 3.54 -8.58 -3.87
CA LEU A 129 3.02 -9.50 -4.89
C LEU A 129 3.50 -10.94 -4.67
N ILE A 130 4.80 -11.16 -4.49
CA ILE A 130 5.36 -12.51 -4.34
C ILE A 130 4.85 -13.19 -3.06
N PRO A 131 4.85 -12.56 -1.87
CA PRO A 131 4.28 -13.17 -0.67
C PRO A 131 2.81 -13.53 -0.85
N PHE A 132 2.00 -12.62 -1.41
CA PHE A 132 0.58 -12.87 -1.62
C PHE A 132 0.31 -13.99 -2.62
N MET A 133 1.01 -14.03 -3.76
CA MET A 133 0.85 -15.07 -4.77
C MET A 133 1.28 -16.46 -4.30
N LYS A 134 2.36 -16.55 -3.50
CA LYS A 134 2.87 -17.83 -2.99
C LYS A 134 2.04 -18.39 -1.85
N ALA A 135 1.33 -17.56 -1.13
CA ALA A 135 0.51 -17.97 0.00
C ALA A 135 -0.78 -18.66 -0.45
N LYS A 136 -1.14 -19.77 0.22
CA LYS A 136 -2.38 -20.51 -0.07
C LYS A 136 -3.57 -19.74 0.52
N ALA A 137 -4.55 -19.39 -0.31
CA ALA A 137 -5.74 -18.66 0.10
C ALA A 137 -6.70 -19.47 1.00
N PRO A 138 -7.33 -18.87 2.04
CA PRO A 138 -6.97 -17.57 2.61
C PRO A 138 -5.68 -17.71 3.45
N ALA A 139 -4.73 -16.80 3.26
CA ALA A 139 -3.45 -16.83 3.98
C ALA A 139 -3.32 -15.71 5.02
N TYR A 140 -4.05 -14.65 4.80
CA TYR A 140 -4.08 -13.48 5.65
C TYR A 140 -5.47 -13.37 6.28
N TRP A 141 -5.52 -13.07 7.59
CA TRP A 141 -6.79 -12.98 8.32
C TRP A 141 -7.79 -11.98 7.73
N TRP A 142 -7.29 -10.99 7.00
CA TRP A 142 -8.15 -9.99 6.35
C TRP A 142 -8.72 -10.45 5.01
N GLU A 143 -8.26 -11.55 4.42
CA GLU A 143 -8.79 -12.03 3.14
C GLU A 143 -10.24 -12.53 3.24
N ASP A 144 -10.62 -13.10 4.38
CA ASP A 144 -11.98 -13.60 4.65
C ASP A 144 -12.72 -12.74 5.67
N ALA A 145 -12.20 -11.56 5.99
CA ALA A 145 -12.87 -10.61 6.86
C ALA A 145 -14.02 -9.87 6.14
N THR A 146 -15.08 -9.58 6.89
CA THR A 146 -16.26 -8.83 6.40
C THR A 146 -16.16 -7.33 6.67
N ASN A 147 -14.96 -6.82 6.90
CA ASN A 147 -14.67 -5.44 7.28
C ASN A 147 -13.74 -4.75 6.27
N ASN A 148 -13.49 -3.46 6.49
CA ASN A 148 -12.68 -2.62 5.60
C ASN A 148 -11.30 -3.19 5.26
N TRP A 149 -10.67 -3.95 6.14
CA TRP A 149 -9.35 -4.55 5.89
C TRP A 149 -9.33 -5.43 4.65
N ASN A 150 -10.40 -6.19 4.41
CA ASN A 150 -10.52 -7.01 3.20
C ASN A 150 -10.43 -6.14 1.96
N ALA A 151 -11.32 -5.17 1.81
CA ALA A 151 -11.39 -4.32 0.63
C ALA A 151 -10.13 -3.48 0.43
N VAL A 152 -9.55 -2.95 1.51
CA VAL A 152 -8.33 -2.14 1.44
C VAL A 152 -7.15 -2.99 1.00
N CYS A 153 -6.86 -4.09 1.68
CA CYS A 153 -5.70 -4.91 1.34
C CYS A 153 -5.88 -5.59 -0.03
N CYS A 154 -7.03 -6.23 -0.28
CA CYS A 154 -7.33 -6.88 -1.55
C CYS A 154 -7.35 -5.89 -2.70
N GLY A 155 -8.05 -4.76 -2.56
CA GLY A 155 -8.15 -3.74 -3.59
C GLY A 155 -6.78 -3.19 -3.99
N ASN A 156 -5.98 -2.77 -3.00
CA ASN A 156 -4.65 -2.23 -3.27
C ASN A 156 -3.69 -3.28 -3.88
N ILE A 157 -3.73 -4.54 -3.45
CA ILE A 157 -2.92 -5.61 -4.06
C ILE A 157 -3.37 -5.87 -5.50
N GLY A 158 -4.68 -5.85 -5.75
CA GLY A 158 -5.25 -6.02 -7.09
C GLY A 158 -4.80 -4.93 -8.06
N SER A 159 -4.95 -3.66 -7.66
CA SER A 159 -4.48 -2.51 -8.44
C SER A 159 -2.96 -2.55 -8.64
N THR A 160 -2.20 -2.94 -7.62
CA THR A 160 -0.75 -3.16 -7.74
C THR A 160 -0.40 -4.18 -8.81
N ALA A 161 -1.13 -5.30 -8.84
CA ALA A 161 -0.92 -6.35 -9.83
C ALA A 161 -1.28 -5.89 -11.25
N ILE A 162 -2.34 -5.09 -11.40
CA ILE A 162 -2.74 -4.52 -12.70
C ILE A 162 -1.62 -3.66 -13.28
N PHE A 163 -0.98 -2.82 -12.47
CA PHE A 163 0.04 -1.89 -12.92
C PHE A 163 1.44 -2.53 -13.11
N LEU A 164 1.78 -3.59 -12.39
CA LEU A 164 3.15 -4.12 -12.39
C LEU A 164 3.33 -5.49 -13.00
N LEU A 165 2.28 -6.31 -13.07
CA LEU A 165 2.36 -7.65 -13.65
C LEU A 165 2.01 -7.63 -15.13
N GLU A 166 2.76 -8.39 -15.91
CA GLU A 166 2.41 -8.66 -17.30
C GLU A 166 1.12 -9.49 -17.39
N ASP A 167 0.37 -9.30 -18.46
CA ASP A 167 -0.85 -10.06 -18.69
C ASP A 167 -0.54 -11.54 -18.86
N GLY A 168 -1.31 -12.37 -18.17
CA GLY A 168 -1.07 -13.81 -18.18
C GLY A 168 -1.77 -14.55 -17.03
N ALA A 169 -1.57 -15.85 -17.00
CA ALA A 169 -2.26 -16.74 -16.06
C ALA A 169 -1.99 -16.40 -14.57
N GLU A 170 -0.80 -15.93 -14.24
CA GLU A 170 -0.46 -15.58 -12.85
C GLU A 170 -1.19 -14.33 -12.38
N LYS A 171 -1.22 -13.28 -13.22
CA LYS A 171 -1.99 -12.06 -12.96
C LYS A 171 -3.46 -12.38 -12.81
N GLU A 172 -4.04 -13.12 -13.75
CA GLU A 172 -5.46 -13.48 -13.72
C GLU A 172 -5.82 -14.33 -12.50
N LYS A 173 -4.97 -15.27 -12.10
CA LYS A 173 -5.15 -16.06 -10.88
C LYS A 173 -5.18 -15.18 -9.64
N LEU A 174 -4.27 -14.20 -9.55
CA LEU A 174 -4.23 -13.25 -8.43
C LEU A 174 -5.49 -12.39 -8.41
N LEU A 175 -5.89 -11.81 -9.55
CA LEU A 175 -7.08 -10.97 -9.65
C LEU A 175 -8.36 -11.76 -9.34
N SER A 176 -8.47 -13.01 -9.78
CA SER A 176 -9.59 -13.89 -9.45
C SER A 176 -9.68 -14.17 -7.94
N ARG A 177 -8.54 -14.39 -7.26
CA ARG A 177 -8.50 -14.54 -5.81
C ARG A 177 -9.00 -13.29 -5.09
N ILE A 178 -8.60 -12.11 -5.55
CA ILE A 178 -9.00 -10.82 -4.96
C ILE A 178 -10.49 -10.56 -5.18
N ARG A 179 -10.98 -10.74 -6.42
CA ARG A 179 -12.41 -10.61 -6.71
C ARG A 179 -13.23 -11.53 -5.82
N TYR A 180 -12.85 -12.79 -5.71
CA TYR A 180 -13.52 -13.75 -4.83
C TYR A 180 -13.54 -13.28 -3.38
N ALA A 181 -12.43 -12.78 -2.83
CA ALA A 181 -12.36 -12.29 -1.46
C ALA A 181 -13.29 -11.09 -1.22
N ILE A 182 -13.30 -10.12 -2.12
CA ILE A 182 -14.16 -8.94 -2.00
C ILE A 182 -15.63 -9.31 -2.16
N GLU A 183 -15.99 -10.06 -3.20
CA GLU A 183 -17.38 -10.41 -3.51
C GLU A 183 -18.00 -11.35 -2.49
N THR A 184 -17.19 -12.30 -1.95
CA THR A 184 -17.71 -13.33 -1.03
C THR A 184 -17.71 -12.85 0.41
N TYR A 185 -16.70 -12.08 0.85
CA TYR A 185 -16.56 -11.75 2.26
C TYR A 185 -16.81 -10.27 2.55
N TYR A 186 -16.14 -9.35 1.85
CA TYR A 186 -16.32 -7.94 2.16
C TYR A 186 -17.76 -7.47 1.98
N LEU A 187 -18.40 -7.85 0.86
CA LEU A 187 -19.78 -7.44 0.56
C LEU A 187 -20.80 -8.05 1.55
N GLU A 188 -20.52 -9.17 2.18
CA GLU A 188 -21.38 -9.71 3.25
C GLU A 188 -21.37 -8.85 4.53
N GLY A 189 -20.39 -7.96 4.69
CA GLY A 189 -20.35 -6.99 5.78
C GLY A 189 -21.39 -5.87 5.68
N PHE A 190 -22.17 -5.82 4.58
CA PHE A 190 -23.18 -4.80 4.31
C PHE A 190 -24.59 -5.35 4.54
N GLY A 191 -25.43 -4.56 5.22
CA GLY A 191 -26.86 -4.81 5.31
C GLY A 191 -27.58 -4.61 3.98
N ALA A 192 -28.81 -5.05 3.90
CA ALA A 192 -29.67 -4.84 2.70
C ALA A 192 -29.91 -3.36 2.35
N ASP A 193 -29.69 -2.48 3.29
CA ASP A 193 -29.76 -1.01 3.15
C ASP A 193 -28.42 -0.39 2.73
N GLY A 194 -27.38 -1.21 2.56
CA GLY A 194 -26.02 -0.76 2.20
C GLY A 194 -25.18 -0.23 3.36
N ALA A 195 -25.66 -0.28 4.58
CA ALA A 195 -24.88 0.10 5.75
C ALA A 195 -23.94 -1.03 6.19
N CYS A 196 -22.79 -0.68 6.79
CA CYS A 196 -21.93 -1.65 7.47
C CYS A 196 -21.81 -1.34 8.97
N THR A 197 -21.47 -2.37 9.74
CA THR A 197 -21.39 -2.29 11.22
C THR A 197 -20.19 -1.49 11.73
N GLU A 198 -19.20 -1.21 10.88
CA GLU A 198 -17.98 -0.48 11.27
C GLU A 198 -18.20 1.04 11.40
N GLY A 199 -19.30 1.56 10.87
CA GLY A 199 -19.61 2.98 10.84
C GLY A 199 -19.09 3.69 9.58
N LEU A 200 -19.57 4.94 9.37
CA LEU A 200 -19.44 5.69 8.12
C LEU A 200 -17.99 5.92 7.66
N GLY A 201 -17.05 6.13 8.59
CA GLY A 201 -15.64 6.36 8.26
C GLY A 201 -14.99 5.13 7.62
N TYR A 202 -15.14 3.97 8.24
CA TYR A 202 -14.62 2.71 7.72
C TYR A 202 -15.41 2.21 6.50
N TRP A 203 -16.71 2.49 6.45
CA TRP A 203 -17.52 2.26 5.26
C TRP A 203 -16.91 2.96 4.04
N GLY A 204 -16.68 4.28 4.15
CA GLY A 204 -16.07 5.06 3.07
C GLY A 204 -14.67 4.58 2.69
N TYR A 205 -13.84 4.24 3.68
CA TYR A 205 -12.47 3.80 3.47
C TYR A 205 -12.41 2.45 2.72
N GLY A 206 -13.15 1.44 3.17
CA GLY A 206 -13.19 0.15 2.49
C GLY A 206 -13.82 0.24 1.10
N PHE A 207 -14.98 0.90 1.00
CA PHE A 207 -15.71 1.02 -0.26
C PHE A 207 -14.90 1.77 -1.34
N MET A 208 -14.19 2.85 -0.97
CA MET A 208 -13.34 3.59 -1.90
C MET A 208 -12.26 2.69 -2.51
N ASN A 209 -11.57 1.88 -1.69
CA ASN A 209 -10.52 0.99 -2.18
C ASN A 209 -11.07 -0.09 -3.12
N MET A 210 -12.26 -0.63 -2.83
CA MET A 210 -12.95 -1.56 -3.74
C MET A 210 -13.31 -0.90 -5.07
N VAL A 211 -13.84 0.34 -5.04
CA VAL A 211 -14.21 1.08 -6.26
C VAL A 211 -13.00 1.40 -7.11
N VAL A 212 -11.89 1.87 -6.50
CA VAL A 212 -10.63 2.14 -7.22
C VAL A 212 -10.16 0.87 -7.92
N PHE A 213 -10.10 -0.26 -7.22
CA PHE A 213 -9.73 -1.53 -7.84
C PHE A 213 -10.66 -1.92 -9.01
N ALA A 214 -11.97 -1.73 -8.86
CA ALA A 214 -12.92 -2.01 -9.94
C ALA A 214 -12.73 -1.07 -11.15
N MET A 215 -12.29 0.16 -10.93
CA MET A 215 -11.95 1.11 -12.02
C MET A 215 -10.66 0.72 -12.73
N ASP A 216 -9.65 0.27 -12.00
CA ASP A 216 -8.36 -0.13 -12.57
C ASP A 216 -8.45 -1.41 -13.45
N GLN A 217 -9.51 -2.20 -13.30
CA GLN A 217 -9.77 -3.38 -14.14
C GLN A 217 -10.35 -3.06 -15.54
N ARG A 218 -10.67 -1.79 -15.84
CA ARG A 218 -11.25 -1.37 -17.14
C ARG A 218 -10.19 -0.98 -18.14
#